data_93c9afe796c6a0075d2f306367e73e8a
#
_entry.id   93c9afe796c6a0075d2f306367e73e8a
#
_cell.length_a   1.000
_cell.length_b   1.000
_cell.length_c   1.000
_cell.angle_alpha   90.00
_cell.angle_beta   90.00
_cell.angle_gamma   90.00
#
_symmetry.space_group_name_H-M   'P 1'
#
loop_
_entity.id
_entity.type
_entity.pdbx_description
1 polymer ?
#
loop_
_entity_poly.entity_id
_entity_poly.type
_entity_poly.pdbx_seq_one_letter_code
_entity_poly.pdbx_strand_id
1 'polypeptide(L)'
;MKEALFSLHDIGVHYGRVPALVGATLSIHAGERVALIGANGSGKSTLLRVLHGLVPHASGAFVGKVPLQAQAMLFQRPHMLRMSVRNNVALALWLHGVPWRSAQREATAALGRVGLAALAGRNARTLSGGQQQRMALARAWALKPAVLLLDEPTASLDPTAKREVEALIDDAAHGRTLVFASHNLGQVKRLASRVIYLEQGRVLADLPVHDFFNGPLPEEAHLFVKGELA
;
A
#
# COMPACT_ATOMS: atom_id res chain seq x y z
N MET A 1 15.14 8.87 18.59
CA MET A 1 13.81 8.25 18.34
C MET A 1 13.35 8.68 16.96
N LYS A 2 12.85 7.74 16.11
CA LYS A 2 12.27 8.10 14.80
C LYS A 2 10.95 8.85 15.03
N GLU A 3 10.67 9.85 14.18
CA GLU A 3 9.43 10.61 14.26
C GLU A 3 8.22 9.75 13.86
N ALA A 4 7.14 9.78 14.66
CA ALA A 4 5.88 9.15 14.31
C ALA A 4 5.18 10.00 13.23
N LEU A 5 4.94 9.38 12.06
CA LEU A 5 4.21 9.99 10.94
C LEU A 5 2.71 9.85 11.09
N PHE A 6 2.27 8.72 11.67
CA PHE A 6 0.88 8.44 12.00
C PHE A 6 0.81 7.86 13.40
N SER A 7 -0.17 8.31 14.17
CA SER A 7 -0.49 7.76 15.49
C SER A 7 -1.99 7.55 15.58
N LEU A 8 -2.39 6.33 15.87
CA LEU A 8 -3.76 5.90 16.07
C LEU A 8 -3.93 5.48 17.53
N HIS A 9 -4.97 5.96 18.17
CA HIS A 9 -5.34 5.57 19.53
C HIS A 9 -6.82 5.24 19.58
N ASP A 10 -7.13 3.99 19.86
CA ASP A 10 -8.49 3.45 20.01
C ASP A 10 -9.42 3.72 18.81
N ILE A 11 -8.85 3.63 17.58
CA ILE A 11 -9.58 3.94 16.35
C ILE A 11 -10.65 2.88 16.07
N GLY A 12 -11.90 3.35 15.94
CA GLY A 12 -13.04 2.56 15.46
C GLY A 12 -13.55 3.07 14.12
N VAL A 13 -13.86 2.13 13.21
CA VAL A 13 -14.48 2.41 11.91
C VAL A 13 -15.63 1.44 11.67
N HIS A 14 -16.75 1.95 11.17
CA HIS A 14 -17.92 1.16 10.83
C HIS A 14 -18.38 1.44 9.40
N TYR A 15 -18.80 0.41 8.68
CA TYR A 15 -19.54 0.51 7.43
C TYR A 15 -21.00 0.08 7.68
N GLY A 16 -21.85 1.06 7.88
CA GLY A 16 -23.21 0.82 8.39
C GLY A 16 -23.16 0.17 9.78
N ARG A 17 -23.66 -1.07 9.90
CA ARG A 17 -23.64 -1.83 11.16
C ARG A 17 -22.42 -2.74 11.33
N VAL A 18 -21.57 -2.84 10.31
CA VAL A 18 -20.41 -3.74 10.32
C VAL A 18 -19.19 -3.02 10.87
N PRO A 19 -18.61 -3.45 12.01
CA PRO A 19 -17.35 -2.90 12.50
C PRO A 19 -16.22 -3.38 11.59
N ALA A 20 -15.43 -2.43 11.07
CA ALA A 20 -14.31 -2.68 10.21
C ALA A 20 -12.95 -2.48 10.91
N LEU A 21 -12.91 -1.57 11.90
CA LEU A 21 -11.83 -1.45 12.87
C LEU A 21 -12.44 -1.29 14.26
N VAL A 22 -11.81 -1.90 15.26
CA VAL A 22 -12.28 -1.92 16.66
C VAL A 22 -11.10 -1.66 17.58
N GLY A 23 -10.98 -0.44 18.09
CA GLY A 23 -9.96 -0.07 19.07
C GLY A 23 -8.52 -0.13 18.53
N ALA A 24 -8.31 0.13 17.24
CA ALA A 24 -6.98 0.03 16.66
C ALA A 24 -6.03 1.08 17.23
N THR A 25 -4.95 0.64 17.87
CA THR A 25 -3.92 1.49 18.47
C THR A 25 -2.56 1.09 17.93
N LEU A 26 -1.88 2.00 17.21
CA LEU A 26 -0.56 1.79 16.64
C LEU A 26 0.08 3.13 16.23
N SER A 27 1.38 3.11 15.96
CA SER A 27 2.11 4.24 15.37
C SER A 27 2.96 3.77 14.20
N ILE A 28 3.05 4.58 13.14
CA ILE A 28 3.95 4.35 12.00
C ILE A 28 5.01 5.44 12.00
N HIS A 29 6.27 5.04 11.92
CA HIS A 29 7.40 5.96 11.97
C HIS A 29 8.07 6.15 10.59
N ALA A 30 8.79 7.25 10.45
CA ALA A 30 9.51 7.55 9.21
C ALA A 30 10.51 6.45 8.84
N GLY A 31 10.48 6.03 7.57
CA GLY A 31 11.38 5.02 7.02
C GLY A 31 11.05 3.58 7.42
N GLU A 32 9.92 3.32 8.09
CA GLU A 32 9.46 1.96 8.35
C GLU A 32 8.91 1.30 7.10
N ARG A 33 9.03 -0.02 7.03
CA ARG A 33 8.39 -0.90 6.07
C ARG A 33 7.44 -1.83 6.83
N VAL A 34 6.17 -1.48 6.87
CA VAL A 34 5.15 -2.16 7.67
C VAL A 34 4.24 -3.00 6.79
N ALA A 35 4.13 -4.29 7.10
CA ALA A 35 3.14 -5.17 6.49
C ALA A 35 1.91 -5.28 7.38
N LEU A 36 0.74 -5.07 6.81
CA LEU A 36 -0.56 -5.38 7.41
C LEU A 36 -0.99 -6.75 6.91
N ILE A 37 -1.15 -7.71 7.80
CA ILE A 37 -1.53 -9.08 7.45
C ILE A 37 -2.77 -9.53 8.23
N GLY A 38 -3.41 -10.59 7.76
CA GLY A 38 -4.64 -11.14 8.34
C GLY A 38 -5.60 -11.62 7.26
N ALA A 39 -6.65 -12.31 7.63
CA ALA A 39 -7.66 -12.85 6.74
C ALA A 39 -8.41 -11.78 5.94
N ASN A 40 -9.11 -12.19 4.87
CA ASN A 40 -9.99 -11.28 4.14
C ASN A 40 -11.08 -10.72 5.09
N GLY A 41 -11.30 -9.40 5.03
CA GLY A 41 -12.23 -8.73 5.94
C GLY A 41 -11.65 -8.36 7.32
N SER A 42 -10.38 -8.66 7.61
CA SER A 42 -9.76 -8.34 8.92
C SER A 42 -9.55 -6.85 9.21
N GLY A 43 -9.77 -5.96 8.23
CA GLY A 43 -9.64 -4.50 8.41
C GLY A 43 -8.41 -3.86 7.75
N LYS A 44 -7.51 -4.61 7.10
CA LYS A 44 -6.27 -4.10 6.46
C LYS A 44 -6.50 -2.92 5.51
N SER A 45 -7.38 -3.09 4.54
CA SER A 45 -7.72 -2.03 3.58
C SER A 45 -8.37 -0.83 4.24
N THR A 46 -9.17 -1.05 5.29
CA THR A 46 -9.78 0.04 6.06
C THR A 46 -8.71 0.83 6.81
N LEU A 47 -7.76 0.15 7.44
CA LEU A 47 -6.64 0.80 8.13
C LEU A 47 -5.79 1.63 7.16
N LEU A 48 -5.44 1.11 5.97
CA LEU A 48 -4.74 1.87 4.93
C LEU A 48 -5.52 3.13 4.51
N ARG A 49 -6.84 3.03 4.36
CA ARG A 49 -7.70 4.16 4.00
C ARG A 49 -7.82 5.20 5.12
N VAL A 50 -7.81 4.78 6.39
CA VAL A 50 -7.75 5.71 7.55
C VAL A 50 -6.42 6.44 7.56
N LEU A 51 -5.29 5.73 7.39
CA LEU A 51 -3.95 6.34 7.32
C LEU A 51 -3.87 7.38 6.20
N HIS A 52 -4.47 7.09 5.03
CA HIS A 52 -4.52 8.03 3.90
C HIS A 52 -5.52 9.18 4.11
N GLY A 53 -6.44 9.09 5.07
CA GLY A 53 -7.50 10.08 5.25
C GLY A 53 -8.71 9.92 4.31
N LEU A 54 -8.86 8.76 3.65
CA LEU A 54 -10.00 8.46 2.76
C LEU A 54 -11.24 8.00 3.50
N VAL A 55 -11.07 7.48 4.72
CA VAL A 55 -12.16 7.01 5.57
C VAL A 55 -12.05 7.68 6.92
N PRO A 56 -13.10 8.39 7.37
CA PRO A 56 -13.13 8.95 8.72
C PRO A 56 -13.25 7.82 9.76
N HIS A 57 -12.67 8.03 10.93
CA HIS A 57 -12.90 7.18 12.09
C HIS A 57 -14.15 7.62 12.84
N ALA A 58 -14.85 6.67 13.47
CA ALA A 58 -16.05 6.91 14.25
C ALA A 58 -15.72 7.16 15.74
N SER A 59 -14.60 6.62 16.23
CA SER A 59 -14.12 6.78 17.60
C SER A 59 -12.59 6.82 17.63
N GLY A 60 -12.04 7.26 18.76
CA GLY A 60 -10.59 7.33 18.99
C GLY A 60 -9.96 8.64 18.52
N ALA A 61 -8.63 8.69 18.51
CA ALA A 61 -7.85 9.83 18.10
C ALA A 61 -6.82 9.44 17.01
N PHE A 62 -6.78 10.20 15.91
CA PHE A 62 -5.82 10.05 14.82
C PHE A 62 -4.99 11.31 14.64
N VAL A 63 -3.68 11.16 14.64
CA VAL A 63 -2.73 12.22 14.32
C VAL A 63 -1.90 11.78 13.11
N GLY A 64 -2.08 12.46 11.98
CA GLY A 64 -1.28 12.31 10.77
C GLY A 64 -0.44 13.56 10.52
N LYS A 65 0.89 13.41 10.52
CA LYS A 65 1.84 14.51 10.28
C LYS A 65 2.25 14.63 8.81
N VAL A 66 1.84 13.70 7.97
CA VAL A 66 2.18 13.69 6.54
C VAL A 66 1.02 14.28 5.76
N PRO A 67 1.21 15.37 5.01
CA PRO A 67 0.16 15.92 4.18
C PRO A 67 -0.24 14.96 3.05
N LEU A 68 -1.49 15.02 2.59
CA LEU A 68 -2.01 14.13 1.53
C LEU A 68 -1.16 14.14 0.26
N GLN A 69 -0.61 15.31 -0.10
CA GLN A 69 0.25 15.47 -1.27
C GLN A 69 1.58 14.70 -1.18
N ALA A 70 2.03 14.39 0.04
CA ALA A 70 3.23 13.59 0.28
C ALA A 70 2.92 12.10 0.50
N GLN A 71 1.68 11.68 0.27
CA GLN A 71 1.23 10.30 0.34
C GLN A 71 0.80 9.81 -1.05
N ALA A 72 1.04 8.53 -1.34
CA ALA A 72 0.45 7.88 -2.51
C ALA A 72 -0.17 6.54 -2.10
N MET A 73 -1.40 6.31 -2.55
CA MET A 73 -2.11 5.06 -2.31
C MET A 73 -2.31 4.28 -3.60
N LEU A 74 -1.99 2.99 -3.55
CA LEU A 74 -2.28 2.03 -4.59
C LEU A 74 -3.34 1.07 -4.08
N PHE A 75 -4.46 1.00 -4.79
CA PHE A 75 -5.58 0.12 -4.48
C PHE A 75 -5.36 -1.27 -5.06
N GLN A 76 -5.95 -2.28 -4.47
CA GLN A 76 -5.92 -3.68 -4.93
C GLN A 76 -6.32 -3.81 -6.42
N ARG A 77 -7.35 -3.07 -6.84
CA ARG A 77 -7.76 -2.94 -8.25
C ARG A 77 -7.53 -1.51 -8.71
N PRO A 78 -6.41 -1.23 -9.41
CA PRO A 78 -6.11 0.12 -9.82
C PRO A 78 -7.10 0.59 -10.90
N HIS A 79 -7.64 1.77 -10.70
CA HIS A 79 -8.57 2.36 -11.67
C HIS A 79 -7.84 2.90 -12.89
N MET A 80 -8.24 2.43 -14.08
CA MET A 80 -7.70 2.87 -15.38
C MET A 80 -8.65 3.83 -16.05
N LEU A 81 -8.23 5.07 -16.25
CA LEU A 81 -8.98 6.05 -17.03
C LEU A 81 -8.91 5.72 -18.52
N ARG A 82 -9.98 6.06 -19.27
CA ARG A 82 -10.08 5.85 -20.73
C ARG A 82 -9.21 6.85 -21.50
N MET A 83 -7.90 6.78 -21.27
CA MET A 83 -6.87 7.59 -21.94
C MET A 83 -5.59 6.78 -22.08
N SER A 84 -4.56 7.35 -22.72
CA SER A 84 -3.28 6.65 -22.87
C SER A 84 -2.63 6.35 -21.52
N VAL A 85 -1.75 5.34 -21.50
CA VAL A 85 -0.94 4.95 -20.34
C VAL A 85 -0.16 6.16 -19.81
N ARG A 86 0.50 6.91 -20.71
CA ARG A 86 1.21 8.14 -20.33
C ARG A 86 0.29 9.16 -19.68
N ASN A 87 -0.87 9.41 -20.28
CA ASN A 87 -1.79 10.43 -19.76
C ASN A 87 -2.43 10.03 -18.42
N ASN A 88 -2.61 8.73 -18.14
CA ASN A 88 -3.02 8.25 -16.83
C ASN A 88 -2.01 8.62 -15.72
N VAL A 89 -0.71 8.57 -16.02
CA VAL A 89 0.34 8.97 -15.08
C VAL A 89 0.49 10.50 -15.04
N ALA A 90 0.49 11.15 -16.21
CA ALA A 90 0.63 12.60 -16.32
C ALA A 90 -0.50 13.36 -15.62
N LEU A 91 -1.73 12.83 -15.63
CA LEU A 91 -2.88 13.43 -14.94
C LEU A 91 -2.63 13.54 -13.43
N ALA A 92 -2.05 12.50 -12.81
CA ALA A 92 -1.75 12.56 -11.38
C ALA A 92 -0.75 13.67 -11.05
N LEU A 93 0.29 13.82 -11.86
CA LEU A 93 1.28 14.90 -11.73
C LEU A 93 0.64 16.29 -11.93
N TRP A 94 -0.22 16.40 -12.94
CA TRP A 94 -0.92 17.65 -13.24
C TRP A 94 -1.85 18.08 -12.09
N LEU A 95 -2.59 17.13 -11.51
CA LEU A 95 -3.42 17.39 -10.33
C LEU A 95 -2.60 17.79 -9.09
N HIS A 96 -1.30 17.45 -9.06
CA HIS A 96 -0.34 17.91 -8.05
C HIS A 96 0.38 19.21 -8.43
N GLY A 97 -0.13 19.95 -9.42
CA GLY A 97 0.37 21.28 -9.80
C GLY A 97 1.52 21.26 -10.83
N VAL A 98 1.92 20.10 -11.36
CA VAL A 98 2.95 20.05 -12.40
C VAL A 98 2.36 20.48 -13.75
N PRO A 99 2.95 21.44 -14.49
CA PRO A 99 2.46 21.86 -15.80
C PRO A 99 2.35 20.66 -16.76
N TRP A 100 1.27 20.58 -17.55
CA TRP A 100 0.92 19.40 -18.36
C TRP A 100 2.07 18.86 -19.24
N ARG A 101 2.81 19.77 -19.93
CA ARG A 101 3.96 19.34 -20.76
C ARG A 101 5.07 18.70 -19.92
N SER A 102 5.33 19.20 -18.72
CA SER A 102 6.31 18.61 -17.78
C SER A 102 5.79 17.30 -17.21
N ALA A 103 4.50 17.24 -16.82
CA ALA A 103 3.85 16.04 -16.36
C ALA A 103 3.94 14.89 -17.38
N GLN A 104 3.79 15.18 -18.67
CA GLN A 104 3.94 14.16 -19.72
C GLN A 104 5.39 13.64 -19.85
N ARG A 105 6.40 14.51 -19.69
CA ARG A 105 7.82 14.08 -19.70
C ARG A 105 8.15 13.22 -18.49
N GLU A 106 7.74 13.66 -17.28
CA GLU A 106 7.94 12.91 -16.05
C GLU A 106 7.18 11.58 -16.05
N ALA A 107 5.95 11.55 -16.59
CA ALA A 107 5.19 10.34 -16.80
C ALA A 107 5.91 9.33 -17.72
N THR A 108 6.52 9.81 -18.82
CA THR A 108 7.30 8.95 -19.73
C THR A 108 8.50 8.36 -19.01
N ALA A 109 9.22 9.15 -18.21
CA ALA A 109 10.34 8.65 -17.41
C ALA A 109 9.89 7.61 -16.36
N ALA A 110 8.78 7.88 -15.65
CA ALA A 110 8.21 6.93 -14.68
C ALA A 110 7.79 5.60 -15.34
N LEU A 111 7.18 5.66 -16.54
CA LEU A 111 6.82 4.47 -17.32
C LEU A 111 8.06 3.68 -17.77
N GLY A 112 9.16 4.36 -18.09
CA GLY A 112 10.44 3.70 -18.39
C GLY A 112 10.93 2.84 -17.23
N ARG A 113 10.85 3.35 -15.99
CA ARG A 113 11.27 2.63 -14.78
C ARG A 113 10.48 1.35 -14.52
N VAL A 114 9.22 1.29 -14.92
CA VAL A 114 8.34 0.10 -14.74
C VAL A 114 8.23 -0.76 -16.01
N GLY A 115 9.07 -0.51 -17.02
CA GLY A 115 9.11 -1.29 -18.26
C GLY A 115 7.88 -1.10 -19.17
N LEU A 116 7.21 0.07 -19.10
CA LEU A 116 6.01 0.36 -19.88
C LEU A 116 6.21 1.47 -20.94
N ALA A 117 7.44 1.89 -21.21
CA ALA A 117 7.73 2.99 -22.15
C ALA A 117 7.13 2.74 -23.54
N ALA A 118 7.26 1.52 -24.09
CA ALA A 118 6.73 1.15 -25.39
C ALA A 118 5.19 1.17 -25.46
N LEU A 119 4.52 1.13 -24.32
CA LEU A 119 3.06 1.13 -24.21
C LEU A 119 2.48 2.52 -23.88
N ALA A 120 3.31 3.56 -23.79
CA ALA A 120 2.93 4.90 -23.33
C ALA A 120 1.74 5.52 -24.09
N GLY A 121 1.63 5.28 -25.40
CA GLY A 121 0.53 5.75 -26.25
C GLY A 121 -0.71 4.88 -26.24
N ARG A 122 -0.64 3.64 -25.70
CA ARG A 122 -1.75 2.67 -25.72
C ARG A 122 -2.84 3.07 -24.73
N ASN A 123 -4.10 2.68 -24.99
CA ASN A 123 -5.17 2.89 -24.01
C ASN A 123 -4.92 2.05 -22.75
N ALA A 124 -4.93 2.68 -21.58
CA ALA A 124 -4.61 2.03 -20.32
C ALA A 124 -5.54 0.86 -19.97
N ARG A 125 -6.80 0.90 -20.42
CA ARG A 125 -7.76 -0.19 -20.18
C ARG A 125 -7.45 -1.47 -20.94
N THR A 126 -6.58 -1.43 -21.96
CA THR A 126 -6.18 -2.61 -22.74
C THR A 126 -4.93 -3.29 -22.20
N LEU A 127 -4.38 -2.81 -21.10
CA LEU A 127 -3.24 -3.41 -20.43
C LEU A 127 -3.65 -4.71 -19.71
N SER A 128 -2.71 -5.68 -19.64
CA SER A 128 -2.86 -6.85 -18.77
C SER A 128 -2.87 -6.44 -17.29
N GLY A 129 -3.34 -7.32 -16.39
CA GLY A 129 -3.37 -7.04 -14.95
C GLY A 129 -2.03 -6.60 -14.38
N GLY A 130 -0.93 -7.31 -14.71
CA GLY A 130 0.42 -6.93 -14.29
C GLY A 130 0.89 -5.59 -14.87
N GLN A 131 0.53 -5.28 -16.13
CA GLN A 131 0.82 -3.99 -16.74
C GLN A 131 0.02 -2.85 -16.08
N GLN A 132 -1.24 -3.09 -15.73
CA GLN A 132 -2.06 -2.13 -14.98
C GLN A 132 -1.47 -1.83 -13.61
N GLN A 133 -1.00 -2.87 -12.90
CA GLN A 133 -0.37 -2.73 -11.60
C GLN A 133 0.94 -1.95 -11.69
N ARG A 134 1.80 -2.27 -12.66
CA ARG A 134 3.04 -1.51 -12.92
C ARG A 134 2.75 -0.05 -13.28
N MET A 135 1.72 0.23 -14.09
CA MET A 135 1.32 1.61 -14.39
C MET A 135 0.81 2.35 -13.15
N ALA A 136 0.02 1.68 -12.29
CA ALA A 136 -0.46 2.28 -11.05
C ALA A 136 0.70 2.60 -10.09
N LEU A 137 1.70 1.72 -10.02
CA LEU A 137 2.93 1.97 -9.27
C LEU A 137 3.73 3.14 -9.86
N ALA A 138 3.86 3.23 -11.20
CA ALA A 138 4.49 4.37 -11.86
C ALA A 138 3.77 5.69 -11.55
N ARG A 139 2.43 5.67 -11.51
CA ARG A 139 1.60 6.83 -11.13
C ARG A 139 1.86 7.27 -9.69
N ALA A 140 1.90 6.32 -8.75
CA ALA A 140 2.21 6.61 -7.35
C ALA A 140 3.64 7.13 -7.17
N TRP A 141 4.60 6.51 -7.85
CA TRP A 141 6.01 6.85 -7.76
C TRP A 141 6.38 8.21 -8.37
N ALA A 142 5.73 8.59 -9.48
CA ALA A 142 5.95 9.86 -10.15
C ALA A 142 5.69 11.06 -9.22
N LEU A 143 4.79 10.90 -8.25
CA LEU A 143 4.47 11.92 -7.24
C LEU A 143 5.57 12.12 -6.20
N LYS A 144 6.62 11.26 -6.18
CA LYS A 144 7.72 11.28 -5.20
C LYS A 144 7.23 11.35 -3.74
N PRO A 145 6.28 10.49 -3.33
CA PRO A 145 5.67 10.56 -2.01
C PRO A 145 6.68 10.24 -0.90
N ALA A 146 6.47 10.77 0.29
CA ALA A 146 7.20 10.37 1.50
C ALA A 146 6.66 9.04 2.06
N VAL A 147 5.38 8.75 1.82
CA VAL A 147 4.69 7.54 2.28
C VAL A 147 3.98 6.85 1.12
N LEU A 148 4.24 5.54 0.99
CA LEU A 148 3.54 4.63 0.07
C LEU A 148 2.59 3.75 0.88
N LEU A 149 1.30 3.75 0.51
CA LEU A 149 0.25 2.91 1.07
C LEU A 149 -0.23 1.96 -0.02
N LEU A 150 0.02 0.65 0.10
CA LEU A 150 -0.27 -0.32 -0.96
C LEU A 150 -1.27 -1.38 -0.46
N ASP A 151 -2.43 -1.45 -1.10
CA ASP A 151 -3.47 -2.42 -0.77
C ASP A 151 -3.35 -3.64 -1.69
N GLU A 152 -2.82 -4.74 -1.20
CA GLU A 152 -2.60 -6.01 -1.91
C GLU A 152 -2.01 -5.86 -3.33
N PRO A 153 -0.83 -5.25 -3.48
CA PRO A 153 -0.31 -4.82 -4.78
C PRO A 153 -0.01 -5.95 -5.76
N THR A 154 -0.03 -7.21 -5.33
CA THR A 154 0.31 -8.37 -6.17
C THR A 154 -0.75 -9.49 -6.16
N ALA A 155 -1.91 -9.29 -5.52
CA ALA A 155 -2.89 -10.36 -5.26
C ALA A 155 -3.40 -11.10 -6.51
N SER A 156 -3.55 -10.39 -7.64
CA SER A 156 -4.14 -10.95 -8.87
C SER A 156 -3.11 -11.20 -9.97
N LEU A 157 -1.83 -11.34 -9.63
CA LEU A 157 -0.74 -11.48 -10.58
C LEU A 157 -0.21 -12.91 -10.62
N ASP A 158 0.24 -13.33 -11.80
CA ASP A 158 1.01 -14.57 -11.96
C ASP A 158 2.38 -14.49 -11.23
N PRO A 159 3.07 -15.61 -10.98
CA PRO A 159 4.30 -15.62 -10.20
C PRO A 159 5.44 -14.75 -10.77
N THR A 160 5.50 -14.59 -12.09
CA THR A 160 6.53 -13.76 -12.75
C THR A 160 6.22 -12.28 -12.56
N ALA A 161 4.99 -11.87 -12.85
CA ALA A 161 4.54 -10.50 -12.64
C ALA A 161 4.60 -10.08 -11.15
N LYS A 162 4.34 -11.01 -10.21
CA LYS A 162 4.52 -10.77 -8.76
C LYS A 162 5.95 -10.35 -8.44
N ARG A 163 6.95 -11.13 -8.88
CA ARG A 163 8.37 -10.82 -8.63
C ARG A 163 8.79 -9.49 -9.22
N GLU A 164 8.35 -9.18 -10.45
CA GLU A 164 8.64 -7.90 -11.10
C GLU A 164 8.05 -6.72 -10.30
N VAL A 165 6.79 -6.81 -9.88
CA VAL A 165 6.12 -5.75 -9.11
C VAL A 165 6.73 -5.62 -7.71
N GLU A 166 7.10 -6.72 -7.05
CA GLU A 166 7.79 -6.68 -5.75
C GLU A 166 9.15 -5.97 -5.84
N ALA A 167 9.95 -6.25 -6.87
CA ALA A 167 11.22 -5.56 -7.09
C ALA A 167 11.03 -4.05 -7.31
N LEU A 168 9.97 -3.67 -8.05
CA LEU A 168 9.61 -2.27 -8.27
C LEU A 168 9.12 -1.59 -6.98
N ILE A 169 8.38 -2.31 -6.12
CA ILE A 169 7.95 -1.79 -4.80
C ILE A 169 9.17 -1.58 -3.90
N ASP A 170 10.09 -2.54 -3.87
CA ASP A 170 11.32 -2.43 -3.08
C ASP A 170 12.14 -1.20 -3.48
N ASP A 171 12.36 -1.00 -4.79
CA ASP A 171 13.04 0.18 -5.32
C ASP A 171 12.27 1.48 -5.01
N ALA A 172 10.94 1.49 -5.17
CA ALA A 172 10.09 2.65 -4.86
C ALA A 172 10.11 3.01 -3.37
N ALA A 173 10.29 2.02 -2.48
CA ALA A 173 10.31 2.21 -1.04
C ALA A 173 11.66 2.69 -0.49
N HIS A 174 12.71 2.74 -1.31
CA HIS A 174 14.02 3.24 -0.87
C HIS A 174 13.93 4.67 -0.35
N GLY A 175 14.34 4.89 0.91
CA GLY A 175 14.31 6.19 1.56
C GLY A 175 12.91 6.71 1.91
N ARG A 176 11.87 5.85 1.85
CA ARG A 176 10.48 6.20 2.12
C ARG A 176 9.87 5.29 3.17
N THR A 177 8.72 5.72 3.68
CA THR A 177 7.88 4.86 4.52
C THR A 177 6.96 4.05 3.63
N LEU A 178 6.90 2.74 3.86
CA LEU A 178 6.04 1.81 3.16
C LEU A 178 5.08 1.16 4.15
N VAL A 179 3.77 1.23 3.87
CA VAL A 179 2.75 0.41 4.56
C VAL A 179 1.99 -0.36 3.50
N PHE A 180 1.97 -1.67 3.59
CA PHE A 180 1.28 -2.49 2.59
C PHE A 180 0.46 -3.61 3.23
N ALA A 181 -0.72 -3.86 2.66
CA ALA A 181 -1.51 -5.03 3.00
C ALA A 181 -1.09 -6.21 2.12
N SER A 182 -0.95 -7.38 2.69
CA SER A 182 -0.69 -8.61 1.96
C SER A 182 -1.18 -9.84 2.72
N HIS A 183 -1.65 -10.85 2.00
CA HIS A 183 -1.83 -12.21 2.52
C HIS A 183 -0.64 -13.13 2.17
N ASN A 184 0.29 -12.68 1.31
CA ASN A 184 1.46 -13.46 0.92
C ASN A 184 2.62 -13.27 1.92
N LEU A 185 2.82 -14.25 2.80
CA LEU A 185 3.87 -14.22 3.82
C LEU A 185 5.28 -14.17 3.25
N GLY A 186 5.51 -14.74 2.06
CA GLY A 186 6.79 -14.63 1.35
C GLY A 186 7.11 -13.18 0.95
N GLN A 187 6.12 -12.45 0.46
CA GLN A 187 6.25 -11.02 0.18
C GLN A 187 6.53 -10.21 1.46
N VAL A 188 5.81 -10.53 2.55
CA VAL A 188 6.02 -9.87 3.85
C VAL A 188 7.45 -10.06 4.33
N LYS A 189 7.99 -11.28 4.28
CA LYS A 189 9.39 -11.56 4.67
C LYS A 189 10.42 -10.79 3.85
N ARG A 190 10.14 -10.53 2.55
CA ARG A 190 11.08 -9.82 1.66
C ARG A 190 11.03 -8.30 1.80
N LEU A 191 9.83 -7.74 1.99
CA LEU A 191 9.62 -6.29 1.90
C LEU A 191 9.48 -5.58 3.25
N ALA A 192 9.00 -6.28 4.29
CA ALA A 192 8.70 -5.67 5.58
C ALA A 192 9.88 -5.72 6.56
N SER A 193 9.93 -4.73 7.45
CA SER A 193 10.73 -4.76 8.68
C SER A 193 9.87 -5.01 9.93
N ARG A 194 8.56 -4.76 9.82
CA ARG A 194 7.58 -4.86 10.91
C ARG A 194 6.27 -5.42 10.38
N VAL A 195 5.59 -6.21 11.19
CA VAL A 195 4.31 -6.86 10.86
C VAL A 195 3.26 -6.43 11.88
N ILE A 196 2.11 -6.01 11.37
CA ILE A 196 0.90 -5.78 12.16
C ILE A 196 -0.13 -6.81 11.71
N TYR A 197 -0.51 -7.71 12.61
CA TYR A 197 -1.55 -8.71 12.37
C TYR A 197 -2.91 -8.20 12.81
N LEU A 198 -3.87 -8.22 11.88
CA LEU A 198 -5.26 -7.82 12.12
C LEU A 198 -6.19 -9.03 12.03
N GLU A 199 -7.09 -9.12 13.00
CA GLU A 199 -8.17 -10.10 13.03
C GLU A 199 -9.47 -9.40 13.46
N GLN A 200 -10.55 -9.57 12.71
CA GLN A 200 -11.87 -8.99 13.01
C GLN A 200 -11.85 -7.50 13.39
N GLY A 201 -11.03 -6.71 12.68
CA GLY A 201 -10.87 -5.27 12.92
C GLY A 201 -9.95 -4.88 14.08
N ARG A 202 -9.36 -5.84 14.79
CA ARG A 202 -8.47 -5.61 15.94
C ARG A 202 -7.01 -5.87 15.56
N VAL A 203 -6.10 -5.10 16.14
CA VAL A 203 -4.66 -5.37 16.07
C VAL A 203 -4.32 -6.37 17.17
N LEU A 204 -3.95 -7.59 16.80
CA LEU A 204 -3.60 -8.65 17.75
C LEU A 204 -2.10 -8.85 17.93
N ALA A 205 -1.29 -8.46 16.92
CA ALA A 205 0.16 -8.46 17.05
C ALA A 205 0.75 -7.27 16.29
N ASP A 206 1.85 -6.72 16.81
CA ASP A 206 2.62 -5.63 16.23
C ASP A 206 4.08 -5.86 16.59
N LEU A 207 4.83 -6.50 15.69
CA LEU A 207 6.15 -7.08 15.98
C LEU A 207 7.13 -6.84 14.83
N PRO A 208 8.45 -6.78 15.09
CA PRO A 208 9.47 -6.92 14.05
C PRO A 208 9.23 -8.18 13.22
N VAL A 209 9.53 -8.14 11.92
CA VAL A 209 9.28 -9.28 11.01
C VAL A 209 9.96 -10.57 11.49
N HIS A 210 11.20 -10.47 12.01
CA HIS A 210 11.90 -11.63 12.56
C HIS A 210 11.12 -12.28 13.71
N ASP A 211 10.66 -11.47 14.67
CA ASP A 211 9.97 -11.94 15.87
C ASP A 211 8.59 -12.51 15.53
N PHE A 212 7.91 -11.91 14.55
CA PHE A 212 6.63 -12.42 14.06
C PHE A 212 6.75 -13.83 13.46
N PHE A 213 7.82 -14.14 12.74
CA PHE A 213 7.97 -15.46 12.09
C PHE A 213 8.69 -16.51 12.95
N ASN A 214 9.39 -16.12 14.01
CA ASN A 214 10.21 -17.03 14.81
C ASN A 214 9.91 -16.98 16.32
N GLY A 215 9.14 -15.99 16.77
CA GLY A 215 8.76 -15.81 18.18
C GLY A 215 7.38 -16.38 18.52
N PRO A 216 6.96 -16.25 19.78
CA PRO A 216 5.62 -16.59 20.22
C PRO A 216 4.59 -15.63 19.62
N LEU A 217 3.48 -16.18 19.12
CA LEU A 217 2.36 -15.43 18.54
C LEU A 217 1.06 -15.72 19.31
N PRO A 218 0.09 -14.78 19.27
CA PRO A 218 -1.30 -15.11 19.58
C PRO A 218 -1.79 -16.29 18.76
N GLU A 219 -2.71 -17.08 19.31
CA GLU A 219 -3.17 -18.32 18.67
C GLU A 219 -3.73 -18.08 17.27
N GLU A 220 -4.50 -17.02 17.08
CA GLU A 220 -5.08 -16.64 15.79
C GLU A 220 -4.01 -16.31 14.75
N ALA A 221 -2.96 -15.57 15.16
CA ALA A 221 -1.85 -15.24 14.28
C ALA A 221 -1.03 -16.50 13.91
N HIS A 222 -0.86 -17.42 14.86
CA HIS A 222 -0.18 -18.70 14.63
C HIS A 222 -0.94 -19.59 13.65
N LEU A 223 -2.26 -19.71 13.81
CA LEU A 223 -3.13 -20.44 12.89
C LEU A 223 -3.13 -19.83 11.47
N PHE A 224 -3.18 -18.50 11.38
CA PHE A 224 -3.06 -17.79 10.10
C PHE A 224 -1.73 -18.10 9.39
N VAL A 225 -0.61 -18.01 10.10
CA VAL A 225 0.72 -18.31 9.53
C VAL A 225 0.81 -19.74 9.05
N LYS A 226 0.27 -20.71 9.82
CA LYS A 226 0.24 -22.12 9.39
C LYS A 226 -0.63 -22.35 8.17
N GLY A 227 -1.81 -21.73 8.09
CA GLY A 227 -2.73 -21.90 6.97
C GLY A 227 -2.21 -21.28 5.65
N GLU A 228 -1.41 -20.25 5.71
CA GLU A 228 -0.81 -19.60 4.53
C GLU A 228 0.51 -20.24 4.08
N LEU A 229 1.13 -21.10 4.90
CA LEU A 229 2.37 -21.83 4.59
C LEU A 229 2.12 -23.28 4.19
N ALA A 230 0.90 -23.80 4.36
CA ALA A 230 0.48 -25.15 3.98
C ALA A 230 0.01 -25.21 2.52
#